data_06e743ce00d2b4f7bea4226734b9122c
#
_entry.id   06e743ce00d2b4f7bea4226734b9122c
#
_cell.length_a   1.000
_cell.length_b   1.000
_cell.length_c   1.000
_cell.angle_alpha   90.00
_cell.angle_beta   90.00
_cell.angle_gamma   90.00
#
_symmetry.space_group_name_H-M   'P 1'
#
loop_
_entity.id
_entity.type
_entity.pdbx_description
1 polymer ?
#
loop_
_entity_poly.entity_id
_entity_poly.type
_entity_poly.pdbx_seq_one_letter_code
_entity_poly.pdbx_strand_id
1 'polypeptide(L)'
;MIYRPKIKVHSNAEIEYWKNLINEKRYQHKTLQRWLVISDVHRPFHNQILWQKLLRLISELGTNLHGIVLAGDYLDLYTIGSYNAESLANLSGLTLQDEYIDGLQGIDEINSAFKGAKKYFLFGNHEDRYFRHIKEKDNAKYGGALINPTEALYLHERGWEVKTDWQSDYFTLGKHLDIVHGVYTSIHAAKAHLDKT
;
A
#
# COMPACT_ATOMS: atom_id res chain seq x y z
N MET A 1 21.20 13.98 11.13
CA MET A 1 21.77 13.07 10.11
C MET A 1 20.79 11.91 9.98
N ILE A 2 19.95 11.93 8.96
CA ILE A 2 18.89 10.91 8.76
C ILE A 2 19.59 9.65 8.25
N TYR A 3 19.52 8.57 9.02
CA TYR A 3 19.98 7.25 8.58
C TYR A 3 19.08 6.77 7.44
N ARG A 4 19.59 6.85 6.21
CA ARG A 4 18.96 6.19 5.06
C ARG A 4 19.56 4.80 4.95
N PRO A 5 18.80 3.72 5.23
CA PRO A 5 19.30 2.38 5.00
C PRO A 5 19.69 2.26 3.52
N LYS A 6 20.85 1.68 3.25
CA LYS A 6 21.27 1.34 1.88
C LYS A 6 20.36 0.22 1.38
N ILE A 7 19.24 0.59 0.78
CA ILE A 7 18.36 -0.38 0.13
C ILE A 7 19.12 -0.92 -1.08
N LYS A 8 19.29 -2.26 -1.11
CA LYS A 8 19.89 -2.95 -2.24
C LYS A 8 18.96 -2.78 -3.44
N VAL A 9 19.30 -1.86 -4.33
CA VAL A 9 18.53 -1.65 -5.55
C VAL A 9 18.76 -2.85 -6.46
N HIS A 10 17.72 -3.64 -6.73
CA HIS A 10 17.81 -4.76 -7.65
C HIS A 10 18.26 -4.29 -9.03
N SER A 11 19.21 -4.99 -9.61
CA SER A 11 19.72 -4.70 -10.95
C SER A 11 18.65 -4.98 -12.01
N ASN A 12 18.82 -4.41 -13.21
CA ASN A 12 17.94 -4.75 -14.34
C ASN A 12 17.97 -6.26 -14.64
N ALA A 13 19.10 -6.92 -14.39
CA ALA A 13 19.24 -8.37 -14.53
C ALA A 13 18.35 -9.15 -13.54
N GLU A 14 18.20 -8.67 -12.30
CA GLU A 14 17.28 -9.29 -11.32
C GLU A 14 15.82 -9.10 -11.72
N ILE A 15 15.46 -7.93 -12.27
CA ILE A 15 14.11 -7.70 -12.79
C ILE A 15 13.83 -8.64 -13.98
N GLU A 16 14.76 -8.78 -14.91
CA GLU A 16 14.63 -9.72 -16.03
C GLU A 16 14.57 -11.19 -15.55
N TYR A 17 15.36 -11.55 -14.55
CA TYR A 17 15.28 -12.87 -13.92
C TYR A 17 13.87 -13.15 -13.38
N TRP A 18 13.29 -12.21 -12.62
CA TRP A 18 11.94 -12.37 -12.07
C TRP A 18 10.88 -12.41 -13.17
N LYS A 19 11.00 -11.60 -14.22
CA LYS A 19 10.11 -11.67 -15.39
C LYS A 19 10.16 -13.03 -16.06
N ASN A 20 11.36 -13.54 -16.30
CA ASN A 20 11.55 -14.85 -16.93
C ASN A 20 10.98 -15.95 -16.04
N LEU A 21 11.23 -15.91 -14.72
CA LEU A 21 10.68 -16.88 -13.77
C LEU A 21 9.13 -16.84 -13.77
N ILE A 22 8.52 -15.66 -13.84
CA ILE A 22 7.07 -15.49 -13.92
C ILE A 22 6.53 -16.00 -15.26
N ASN A 23 7.26 -15.78 -16.35
CA ASN A 23 6.86 -16.18 -17.71
C ASN A 23 7.15 -17.65 -18.02
N GLU A 24 8.27 -18.21 -17.55
CA GLU A 24 8.64 -19.62 -17.75
C GLU A 24 7.74 -20.56 -16.96
N LYS A 25 7.26 -20.13 -15.80
CA LYS A 25 6.18 -20.83 -15.11
C LYS A 25 4.82 -20.54 -15.76
N ARG A 26 4.76 -20.49 -17.08
CA ARG A 26 3.54 -20.66 -17.86
C ARG A 26 3.04 -22.08 -17.66
N TYR A 27 2.52 -22.33 -16.46
CA TYR A 27 1.73 -23.53 -16.26
C TYR A 27 0.56 -23.49 -17.24
N GLN A 28 0.40 -24.55 -18.00
CA GLN A 28 -0.68 -24.78 -18.95
C GLN A 28 -2.07 -24.84 -18.29
N HIS A 29 -2.19 -24.41 -17.04
CA HIS A 29 -3.45 -24.34 -16.32
C HIS A 29 -4.13 -23.00 -16.59
N LYS A 30 -5.19 -23.02 -17.39
CA LYS A 30 -6.12 -21.92 -17.69
C LYS A 30 -6.74 -21.23 -16.45
N THR A 31 -6.39 -21.67 -15.25
CA THR A 31 -6.97 -21.21 -13.98
C THR A 31 -6.01 -20.48 -13.05
N LEU A 32 -4.73 -20.34 -13.42
CA LEU A 32 -3.76 -19.64 -12.57
C LEU A 32 -4.00 -18.12 -12.60
N GLN A 33 -4.36 -17.59 -11.44
CA GLN A 33 -4.44 -16.15 -11.24
C GLN A 33 -3.09 -15.63 -10.74
N ARG A 34 -2.62 -14.54 -11.33
CA ARG A 34 -1.41 -13.85 -10.90
C ARG A 34 -1.81 -12.53 -10.26
N TRP A 35 -1.38 -12.34 -9.04
CA TRP A 35 -1.66 -11.14 -8.27
C TRP A 35 -0.36 -10.47 -7.89
N LEU A 36 -0.33 -9.17 -7.94
CA LEU A 36 0.74 -8.35 -7.39
C LEU A 36 0.26 -7.79 -6.05
N VAL A 37 1.00 -8.13 -5.00
CA VAL A 37 0.73 -7.61 -3.65
C VAL A 37 1.85 -6.65 -3.27
N ILE A 38 1.49 -5.45 -2.88
CA ILE A 38 2.40 -4.36 -2.52
C ILE A 38 1.98 -3.87 -1.14
N SER A 39 2.90 -3.80 -0.20
CA SER A 39 2.67 -3.25 1.13
C SER A 39 3.74 -2.23 1.50
N ASP A 40 3.48 -1.46 2.55
CA ASP A 40 4.47 -0.59 3.21
C ASP A 40 5.16 0.38 2.25
N VAL A 41 4.39 1.03 1.41
CA VAL A 41 4.89 2.04 0.45
C VAL A 41 5.29 3.32 1.16
N HIS A 42 4.50 3.75 2.16
CA HIS A 42 4.73 4.94 2.97
C HIS A 42 4.93 6.22 2.16
N ARG A 43 3.99 6.53 1.27
CA ARG A 43 4.04 7.80 0.54
C ARG A 43 3.81 9.00 1.48
N PRO A 44 4.58 10.07 1.34
CA PRO A 44 5.51 10.41 0.24
C PRO A 44 6.96 9.91 0.43
N PHE A 45 7.28 9.15 1.48
CA PHE A 45 8.65 8.76 1.84
C PHE A 45 9.17 7.50 1.13
N HIS A 46 8.41 6.96 0.20
CA HIS A 46 8.75 5.77 -0.57
C HIS A 46 10.06 5.91 -1.37
N ASN A 47 10.66 4.78 -1.70
CA ASN A 47 11.83 4.78 -2.58
C ASN A 47 11.39 5.01 -4.03
N GLN A 48 11.62 6.21 -4.56
CA GLN A 48 11.19 6.59 -5.91
C GLN A 48 11.79 5.70 -7.01
N ILE A 49 13.05 5.26 -6.86
CA ILE A 49 13.69 4.39 -7.86
C ILE A 49 13.01 3.01 -7.89
N LEU A 50 12.72 2.46 -6.72
CA LEU A 50 12.01 1.18 -6.62
C LEU A 50 10.59 1.31 -7.14
N TRP A 51 9.92 2.42 -6.83
CA TRP A 51 8.58 2.71 -7.33
C TRP A 51 8.52 2.73 -8.86
N GLN A 52 9.42 3.44 -9.52
CA GLN A 52 9.48 3.48 -10.99
C GLN A 52 9.73 2.10 -11.61
N LYS A 53 10.57 1.28 -10.97
CA LYS A 53 10.81 -0.10 -11.41
C LYS A 53 9.56 -0.97 -11.23
N LEU A 54 8.81 -0.77 -10.15
CA LEU A 54 7.54 -1.45 -9.90
C LEU A 54 6.50 -1.10 -10.97
N LEU A 55 6.33 0.19 -11.29
CA LEU A 55 5.40 0.63 -12.34
C LEU A 55 5.77 0.04 -13.71
N ARG A 56 7.06 0.00 -14.03
CA ARG A 56 7.53 -0.66 -15.23
C ARG A 56 7.20 -2.15 -15.24
N LEU A 57 7.44 -2.85 -14.13
CA LEU A 57 7.08 -4.27 -13.98
C LEU A 57 5.58 -4.50 -14.18
N ILE A 58 4.73 -3.66 -13.58
CA ILE A 58 3.27 -3.72 -13.74
C ILE A 58 2.90 -3.58 -15.23
N SER A 59 3.46 -2.58 -15.90
CA SER A 59 3.20 -2.33 -17.33
C SER A 59 3.65 -3.50 -18.21
N GLU A 60 4.80 -4.09 -17.92
CA GLU A 60 5.35 -5.20 -18.70
C GLU A 60 4.59 -6.52 -18.45
N LEU A 61 4.10 -6.75 -17.23
CA LEU A 61 3.23 -7.90 -16.95
C LEU A 61 1.86 -7.73 -17.59
N GLY A 62 1.36 -6.51 -17.71
CA GLY A 62 0.15 -6.13 -18.43
C GLY A 62 -1.03 -7.06 -18.13
N THR A 63 -1.64 -7.63 -19.17
CA THR A 63 -2.79 -8.54 -19.06
C THR A 63 -2.47 -9.89 -18.39
N ASN A 64 -1.22 -10.20 -18.09
CA ASN A 64 -0.84 -11.39 -17.33
C ASN A 64 -1.13 -11.23 -15.82
N LEU A 65 -1.34 -10.02 -15.34
CA LEU A 65 -1.81 -9.77 -13.98
C LEU A 65 -3.34 -9.88 -13.90
N HIS A 66 -3.82 -10.64 -12.95
CA HIS A 66 -5.25 -10.78 -12.64
C HIS A 66 -5.74 -9.59 -11.80
N GLY A 67 -4.90 -9.11 -10.91
CA GLY A 67 -5.17 -7.95 -10.09
C GLY A 67 -3.97 -7.46 -9.31
N ILE A 68 -4.18 -6.32 -8.64
CA ILE A 68 -3.22 -5.69 -7.73
C ILE A 68 -3.88 -5.52 -6.37
N VAL A 69 -3.12 -5.76 -5.31
CA VAL A 69 -3.50 -5.50 -3.93
C VAL A 69 -2.49 -4.52 -3.32
N LEU A 70 -2.94 -3.38 -2.85
CA LEU A 70 -2.21 -2.55 -1.90
C LEU A 70 -2.59 -3.04 -0.50
N ALA A 71 -1.64 -3.68 0.16
CA ALA A 71 -1.89 -4.44 1.39
C ALA A 71 -1.51 -3.65 2.65
N GLY A 72 -1.92 -2.38 2.71
CA GLY A 72 -1.75 -1.49 3.84
C GLY A 72 -0.46 -0.68 3.84
N ASP A 73 -0.46 0.37 4.66
CA ASP A 73 0.63 1.34 4.82
C ASP A 73 1.09 1.94 3.48
N TYR A 74 0.12 2.23 2.62
CA TYR A 74 0.36 2.91 1.35
C TYR A 74 0.70 4.38 1.58
N LEU A 75 -0.10 5.07 2.43
CA LEU A 75 0.20 6.41 2.92
C LEU A 75 0.98 6.32 4.23
N ASP A 76 1.90 7.26 4.47
CA ASP A 76 2.54 7.35 5.77
C ASP A 76 1.65 8.03 6.81
N LEU A 77 0.90 9.06 6.42
CA LEU A 77 0.12 9.93 7.29
C LEU A 77 0.94 10.44 8.47
N TYR A 78 2.18 10.83 8.17
CA TYR A 78 3.17 11.29 9.13
C TYR A 78 2.69 12.53 9.88
N THR A 79 2.02 13.45 9.18
CA THR A 79 1.59 14.75 9.72
C THR A 79 0.53 14.64 10.81
N ILE A 80 -0.19 13.51 10.87
CA ILE A 80 -1.20 13.23 11.90
C ILE A 80 -0.81 12.08 12.84
N GLY A 81 0.45 11.61 12.74
CA GLY A 81 0.98 10.57 13.62
C GLY A 81 1.30 11.11 15.02
N SER A 82 0.75 10.52 16.07
CA SER A 82 0.96 10.95 17.46
C SER A 82 2.42 10.90 17.93
N TYR A 83 3.23 10.02 17.34
CA TYR A 83 4.66 9.88 17.68
C TYR A 83 5.56 10.95 17.06
N ASN A 84 5.02 11.81 16.19
CA ASN A 84 5.80 12.71 15.35
C ASN A 84 5.68 14.18 15.79
N ALA A 85 4.95 14.48 16.86
CA ALA A 85 4.69 15.85 17.30
C ALA A 85 5.99 16.67 17.52
N GLU A 86 7.06 16.04 17.99
CA GLU A 86 8.36 16.72 18.19
C GLU A 86 9.20 16.80 16.91
N SER A 87 8.98 15.90 15.95
CA SER A 87 9.75 15.82 14.71
C SER A 87 9.09 16.52 13.52
N LEU A 88 7.83 16.95 13.64
CA LEU A 88 7.13 17.77 12.63
C LEU A 88 7.87 19.09 12.34
N ALA A 89 8.57 19.65 13.32
CA ALA A 89 9.42 20.83 13.13
C ALA A 89 10.57 20.62 12.12
N ASN A 90 10.96 19.36 11.88
CA ASN A 90 12.05 19.00 10.97
C ASN A 90 11.57 18.72 9.52
N LEU A 91 10.27 18.59 9.32
CA LEU A 91 9.63 18.43 8.00
C LEU A 91 8.98 19.77 7.57
N SER A 92 9.74 20.85 7.63
CA SER A 92 9.27 22.19 7.38
C SER A 92 8.39 22.25 6.11
N GLY A 93 7.09 22.41 6.30
CA GLY A 93 6.13 22.65 5.24
C GLY A 93 5.35 21.44 4.73
N LEU A 94 5.62 20.20 5.15
CA LEU A 94 4.78 19.06 4.76
C LEU A 94 3.42 19.13 5.46
N THR A 95 2.37 19.07 4.67
CA THR A 95 0.98 19.06 5.15
C THR A 95 0.31 17.71 4.86
N LEU A 96 -0.80 17.41 5.54
CA LEU A 96 -1.63 16.24 5.23
C LEU A 96 -2.12 16.28 3.77
N GLN A 97 -2.37 17.47 3.25
CA GLN A 97 -2.78 17.64 1.86
C GLN A 97 -1.65 17.23 0.90
N ASP A 98 -0.39 17.54 1.21
CA ASP A 98 0.75 17.13 0.38
C ASP A 98 0.91 15.60 0.37
N GLU A 99 0.70 14.94 1.52
CA GLU A 99 0.70 13.47 1.59
C GLU A 99 -0.40 12.86 0.74
N TYR A 100 -1.60 13.44 0.76
CA TYR A 100 -2.71 12.98 -0.09
C TYR A 100 -2.46 13.23 -1.58
N ILE A 101 -1.90 14.38 -1.95
CA ILE A 101 -1.56 14.69 -3.36
C ILE A 101 -0.52 13.69 -3.87
N ASP A 102 0.54 13.42 -3.12
CA ASP A 102 1.54 12.43 -3.49
C ASP A 102 0.94 11.02 -3.57
N GLY A 103 0.12 10.63 -2.59
CA GLY A 103 -0.60 9.37 -2.60
C GLY A 103 -1.50 9.21 -3.82
N LEU A 104 -2.28 10.24 -4.13
CA LEU A 104 -3.17 10.26 -5.31
C LEU A 104 -2.39 10.11 -6.61
N GLN A 105 -1.28 10.80 -6.75
CA GLN A 105 -0.39 10.64 -7.90
C GLN A 105 0.04 9.18 -8.08
N GLY A 106 0.45 8.50 -7.02
CA GLY A 106 0.84 7.10 -7.08
C GLY A 106 -0.29 6.15 -7.46
N ILE A 107 -1.52 6.40 -7.00
CA ILE A 107 -2.71 5.66 -7.45
C ILE A 107 -2.93 5.84 -8.96
N ASP A 108 -2.80 7.06 -9.46
CA ASP A 108 -2.93 7.35 -10.89
C ASP A 108 -1.81 6.72 -11.71
N GLU A 109 -0.59 6.68 -11.21
CA GLU A 109 0.55 5.97 -11.82
C GLU A 109 0.28 4.46 -11.93
N ILE A 110 -0.21 3.81 -10.85
CA ILE A 110 -0.62 2.39 -10.90
C ILE A 110 -1.74 2.19 -11.92
N ASN A 111 -2.78 3.03 -11.89
CA ASN A 111 -3.91 2.92 -12.81
C ASN A 111 -3.49 3.12 -14.27
N SER A 112 -2.46 3.91 -14.51
CA SER A 112 -1.89 4.10 -15.84
C SER A 112 -1.09 2.89 -16.32
N ALA A 113 -0.35 2.26 -15.42
CA ALA A 113 0.47 1.08 -15.70
C ALA A 113 -0.37 -0.21 -15.77
N PHE A 114 -1.41 -0.35 -14.94
CA PHE A 114 -2.27 -1.52 -14.85
C PHE A 114 -3.66 -1.26 -15.43
N LYS A 115 -4.00 -1.95 -16.50
CA LYS A 115 -5.29 -1.83 -17.19
C LYS A 115 -6.32 -2.89 -16.78
N GLY A 116 -5.98 -3.76 -15.85
CA GLY A 116 -6.91 -4.77 -15.32
C GLY A 116 -7.95 -4.18 -14.37
N ALA A 117 -9.05 -4.92 -14.15
CA ALA A 117 -10.19 -4.43 -13.40
C ALA A 117 -10.09 -4.65 -11.88
N LYS A 118 -9.30 -5.64 -11.42
CA LYS A 118 -9.27 -6.01 -9.99
C LYS A 118 -8.16 -5.26 -9.28
N LYS A 119 -8.56 -4.31 -8.46
CA LYS A 119 -7.67 -3.48 -7.65
C LYS A 119 -8.23 -3.43 -6.22
N TYR A 120 -7.43 -3.87 -5.27
CA TYR A 120 -7.80 -3.94 -3.86
C TYR A 120 -6.90 -3.06 -3.03
N PHE A 121 -7.51 -2.27 -2.17
CA PHE A 121 -6.82 -1.40 -1.22
C PHE A 121 -7.21 -1.80 0.21
N LEU A 122 -6.27 -2.31 0.95
CA LEU A 122 -6.43 -2.63 2.36
C LEU A 122 -5.73 -1.53 3.19
N PHE A 123 -6.40 -1.04 4.21
CA PHE A 123 -5.77 -0.13 5.15
C PHE A 123 -4.74 -0.87 6.00
N GLY A 124 -3.67 -0.16 6.34
CA GLY A 124 -2.71 -0.55 7.35
C GLY A 124 -2.87 0.30 8.61
N ASN A 125 -1.95 0.14 9.55
CA ASN A 125 -1.95 0.91 10.79
C ASN A 125 -1.63 2.39 10.55
N HIS A 126 -1.02 2.76 9.42
CA HIS A 126 -0.78 4.15 9.06
C HIS A 126 -2.05 4.82 8.56
N GLU A 127 -2.84 4.20 7.68
CA GLU A 127 -4.14 4.76 7.30
C GLU A 127 -5.10 4.87 8.49
N ASP A 128 -5.01 3.96 9.47
CA ASP A 128 -5.80 4.04 10.72
C ASP A 128 -5.44 5.25 11.59
N ARG A 129 -4.28 5.89 11.38
CA ARG A 129 -3.94 7.15 12.05
C ARG A 129 -4.99 8.22 11.86
N TYR A 130 -5.63 8.26 10.67
CA TYR A 130 -6.74 9.17 10.42
C TYR A 130 -7.88 8.96 11.43
N PHE A 131 -8.36 7.73 11.60
CA PHE A 131 -9.47 7.45 12.51
C PHE A 131 -9.10 7.67 13.97
N ARG A 132 -7.86 7.39 14.35
CA ARG A 132 -7.36 7.70 15.69
C ARG A 132 -7.29 9.20 15.92
N HIS A 133 -6.76 9.94 14.96
CA HIS A 133 -6.62 11.39 15.04
C HIS A 133 -7.97 12.10 15.21
N ILE A 134 -9.01 11.70 14.47
CA ILE A 134 -10.35 12.30 14.60
C ILE A 134 -11.07 11.91 15.90
N LYS A 135 -10.69 10.79 16.53
CA LYS A 135 -11.24 10.35 17.82
C LYS A 135 -10.59 11.05 19.01
N GLU A 136 -9.43 11.65 18.85
CA GLU A 136 -8.78 12.42 19.89
C GLU A 136 -9.67 13.58 20.33
N LYS A 137 -9.79 13.78 21.67
CA LYS A 137 -10.76 14.68 22.27
C LYS A 137 -10.70 16.12 21.73
N ASP A 138 -9.49 16.59 21.44
CA ASP A 138 -9.28 17.96 20.94
C ASP A 138 -9.56 18.07 19.43
N ASN A 139 -9.50 16.98 18.69
CA ASN A 139 -9.70 16.94 17.25
C ASN A 139 -11.13 16.55 16.85
N ALA A 140 -11.90 15.94 17.74
CA ALA A 140 -13.25 15.43 17.45
C ALA A 140 -14.19 16.50 16.87
N LYS A 141 -14.05 17.77 17.33
CA LYS A 141 -14.84 18.91 16.82
C LYS A 141 -14.48 19.33 15.39
N TYR A 142 -13.30 18.94 14.90
CA TYR A 142 -12.81 19.25 13.56
C TYR A 142 -12.80 18.02 12.63
N GLY A 143 -13.15 16.84 13.16
CA GLY A 143 -13.09 15.58 12.44
C GLY A 143 -13.88 15.56 11.12
N GLY A 144 -15.00 16.29 11.09
CA GLY A 144 -15.81 16.45 9.87
C GLY A 144 -15.19 17.36 8.80
N ALA A 145 -14.12 18.10 9.12
CA ALA A 145 -13.40 18.94 8.16
C ALA A 145 -12.23 18.21 7.49
N LEU A 146 -11.84 17.05 8.02
CA LEU A 146 -10.76 16.24 7.47
C LEU A 146 -11.34 15.18 6.50
N ILE A 147 -10.79 15.15 5.31
CA ILE A 147 -11.16 14.15 4.29
C ILE A 147 -10.47 12.84 4.64
N ASN A 148 -11.21 11.72 4.64
CA ASN A 148 -10.60 10.42 4.90
C ASN A 148 -9.73 9.93 3.72
N PRO A 149 -8.77 9.01 3.95
CA PRO A 149 -7.87 8.55 2.89
C PRO A 149 -8.58 7.97 1.66
N THR A 150 -9.71 7.28 1.84
CA THR A 150 -10.47 6.69 0.73
C THR A 150 -11.01 7.78 -0.21
N GLU A 151 -11.57 8.85 0.37
CA GLU A 151 -12.10 9.99 -0.37
C GLU A 151 -10.98 10.84 -0.95
N ALA A 152 -9.92 11.12 -0.17
CA ALA A 152 -8.79 11.94 -0.60
C ALA A 152 -8.07 11.35 -1.82
N LEU A 153 -7.99 10.02 -1.90
CA LEU A 153 -7.39 9.30 -3.02
C LEU A 153 -8.40 8.95 -4.11
N TYR A 154 -9.69 9.29 -3.93
CA TYR A 154 -10.76 8.93 -4.86
C TYR A 154 -10.72 7.44 -5.24
N LEU A 155 -10.54 6.54 -4.26
CA LEU A 155 -10.25 5.13 -4.53
C LEU A 155 -11.40 4.43 -5.25
N HIS A 156 -12.64 4.67 -4.84
CA HIS A 156 -13.81 4.05 -5.47
C HIS A 156 -14.00 4.51 -6.91
N GLU A 157 -13.86 5.80 -7.17
CA GLU A 157 -13.97 6.39 -8.51
C GLU A 157 -12.87 5.89 -9.44
N ARG A 158 -11.72 5.49 -8.86
CA ARG A 158 -10.59 4.90 -9.58
C ARG A 158 -10.68 3.38 -9.70
N GLY A 159 -11.80 2.79 -9.26
CA GLY A 159 -12.11 1.38 -9.39
C GLY A 159 -11.37 0.48 -8.39
N TRP A 160 -11.00 1.01 -7.22
CA TRP A 160 -10.46 0.23 -6.12
C TRP A 160 -11.57 -0.24 -5.18
N GLU A 161 -11.54 -1.51 -4.82
CA GLU A 161 -12.30 -2.04 -3.70
C GLU A 161 -11.48 -1.80 -2.42
N VAL A 162 -12.11 -1.17 -1.42
CA VAL A 162 -11.41 -0.70 -0.22
C VAL A 162 -11.92 -1.43 1.01
N LYS A 163 -11.00 -1.78 1.90
CA LYS A 163 -11.27 -2.28 3.24
C LYS A 163 -10.48 -1.48 4.25
N THR A 164 -11.15 -1.00 5.29
CA THR A 164 -10.62 0.03 6.19
C THR A 164 -10.33 -0.44 7.60
N ASP A 165 -10.81 -1.59 8.01
CA ASP A 165 -10.44 -2.17 9.31
C ASP A 165 -9.16 -3.01 9.18
N TRP A 166 -8.01 -2.38 9.38
CA TRP A 166 -6.71 -3.03 9.22
C TRP A 166 -6.47 -4.22 10.16
N GLN A 167 -7.25 -4.34 11.24
CA GLN A 167 -7.08 -5.42 12.22
C GLN A 167 -7.86 -6.68 11.86
N SER A 168 -8.98 -6.53 11.17
CA SER A 168 -9.90 -7.63 10.90
C SER A 168 -10.18 -7.86 9.41
N ASP A 169 -9.96 -6.84 8.57
CA ASP A 169 -10.26 -6.95 7.15
C ASP A 169 -9.17 -7.71 6.39
N TYR A 170 -9.59 -8.40 5.34
CA TYR A 170 -8.73 -9.13 4.42
C TYR A 170 -9.34 -9.20 3.01
N PHE A 171 -8.52 -9.50 2.03
CA PHE A 171 -8.97 -9.87 0.69
C PHE A 171 -8.62 -11.32 0.40
N THR A 172 -9.62 -12.12 0.04
CA THR A 172 -9.40 -13.50 -0.37
C THR A 172 -9.05 -13.57 -1.85
N LEU A 173 -7.87 -14.06 -2.16
CA LEU A 173 -7.41 -14.33 -3.52
C LEU A 173 -7.60 -15.81 -3.86
N GLY A 174 -8.45 -16.06 -4.86
CA GLY A 174 -8.81 -17.43 -5.21
C GLY A 174 -9.72 -18.07 -4.15
N LYS A 175 -9.35 -19.27 -3.68
CA LYS A 175 -10.18 -20.04 -2.72
C LYS A 175 -9.63 -20.06 -1.30
N HIS A 176 -8.33 -19.81 -1.13
CA HIS A 176 -7.63 -20.15 0.12
C HIS A 176 -6.50 -19.22 0.50
N LEU A 177 -6.33 -18.08 -0.17
CA LEU A 177 -5.26 -17.14 0.14
C LEU A 177 -5.86 -15.81 0.59
N ASP A 178 -5.78 -15.53 1.87
CA ASP A 178 -6.17 -14.26 2.43
C ASP A 178 -4.98 -13.32 2.52
N ILE A 179 -5.16 -12.10 2.07
CA ILE A 179 -4.19 -11.02 2.17
C ILE A 179 -4.63 -10.08 3.28
N VAL A 180 -3.78 -9.93 4.26
CA VAL A 180 -3.95 -9.02 5.41
C VAL A 180 -2.76 -8.08 5.48
N HIS A 181 -2.93 -6.90 6.08
CA HIS A 181 -1.78 -6.04 6.38
C HIS A 181 -0.88 -6.66 7.47
N GLY A 182 -1.52 -7.33 8.45
CA GLY A 182 -0.83 -7.93 9.56
C GLY A 182 -0.74 -7.02 10.79
N VAL A 183 -1.09 -7.55 11.95
CA VAL A 183 -1.09 -6.82 13.23
C VAL A 183 0.04 -7.23 14.16
N TYR A 184 0.79 -8.26 13.79
CA TYR A 184 1.87 -8.82 14.61
C TYR A 184 3.23 -8.59 13.97
N THR A 185 4.15 -8.05 14.75
CA THR A 185 5.53 -7.75 14.33
C THR A 185 6.59 -8.64 14.99
N SER A 186 6.17 -9.59 15.84
CA SER A 186 7.08 -10.49 16.54
C SER A 186 7.60 -11.61 15.64
N ILE A 187 8.66 -12.29 16.09
CA ILE A 187 9.21 -13.50 15.43
C ILE A 187 8.16 -14.62 15.26
N HIS A 188 7.08 -14.58 16.04
CA HIS A 188 5.97 -15.53 15.98
C HIS A 188 4.72 -14.97 15.29
N ALA A 189 4.86 -13.91 14.50
CA ALA A 189 3.75 -13.23 13.84
C ALA A 189 2.86 -14.20 13.03
N ALA A 190 3.45 -15.09 12.25
CA ALA A 190 2.71 -16.06 11.45
C ALA A 190 1.85 -17.00 12.32
N LYS A 191 2.39 -17.50 13.43
CA LYS A 191 1.64 -18.33 14.38
C LYS A 191 0.49 -17.54 15.01
N ALA A 192 0.77 -16.31 15.45
CA ALA A 192 -0.23 -15.45 16.09
C ALA A 192 -1.39 -15.10 15.15
N HIS A 193 -1.15 -15.00 13.85
CA HIS A 193 -2.21 -14.84 12.85
C HIS A 193 -3.03 -16.13 12.69
N LEU A 194 -2.39 -17.29 12.63
CA LEU A 194 -3.07 -18.58 12.51
C LEU A 194 -3.95 -18.94 13.73
N ASP A 195 -3.54 -18.52 14.91
CA ASP A 195 -4.29 -18.79 16.16
C ASP A 195 -5.57 -17.92 16.28
N LYS A 196 -5.75 -16.91 15.42
CA LYS A 196 -6.94 -16.03 15.38
C LYS A 196 -7.99 -16.40 14.33
N THR A 197 -7.62 -17.22 13.35
CA THR A 197 -8.51 -17.72 12.28
C THR A 197 -9.09 -19.05 12.64
#